data_0458af9021ff51a3808e5171e9c54920
#
_entry.id   0458af9021ff51a3808e5171e9c54920
#
_cell.length_a   1.000
_cell.length_b   1.000
_cell.length_c   1.000
_cell.angle_alpha   90.00
_cell.angle_beta   90.00
_cell.angle_gamma   90.00
#
_symmetry.space_group_name_H-M   'P 1'
#
loop_
_entity.id
_entity.type
_entity.pdbx_description
1 polymer ?
#
loop_
_entity_poly.entity_id
_entity_poly.type
_entity_poly.pdbx_seq_one_letter_code
_entity_poly.pdbx_strand_id
1 'polypeptide(L)'
;GMLTSFYANAKLAYVGGGFNPRFGGQNILEPAAFNIPVLFGRHMNNFEDEAKLLIDSGGGIQLQKEEELYPKLKHFILSSKDRQKAGRAAAETVRKNRGAALRNIKIIEETHSA
;
A
#
# COMPACT_ATOMS: atom_id res chain seq x y z
N GLY A 1 -0.48 -15.09 1.09
CA GLY A 1 -0.64 -15.54 2.44
C GLY A 1 -2.07 -15.44 2.93
N MET A 2 -2.28 -15.85 4.14
CA MET A 2 -3.62 -15.78 4.74
C MET A 2 -4.18 -14.37 4.82
N LEU A 3 -3.32 -13.36 4.94
CA LEU A 3 -3.75 -11.97 5.03
C LEU A 3 -4.35 -11.44 3.73
N THR A 4 -3.87 -11.93 2.58
CA THR A 4 -4.34 -11.45 1.28
C THR A 4 -5.80 -11.80 1.00
N SER A 5 -6.31 -12.89 1.59
CA SER A 5 -7.69 -13.31 1.36
C SER A 5 -8.73 -12.33 1.93
N PHE A 6 -8.32 -11.45 2.84
CA PHE A 6 -9.24 -10.47 3.43
C PHE A 6 -9.40 -9.21 2.58
N TYR A 7 -8.47 -8.93 1.66
CA TYR A 7 -8.46 -7.66 0.94
C TYR A 7 -9.62 -7.52 -0.06
N ALA A 8 -10.04 -8.62 -0.67
CA ALA A 8 -11.07 -8.58 -1.72
C ALA A 8 -12.41 -8.04 -1.21
N ASN A 9 -12.74 -8.32 0.06
CA ASN A 9 -14.00 -7.88 0.67
C ASN A 9 -13.81 -6.83 1.76
N ALA A 10 -12.58 -6.37 1.96
CA ALA A 10 -12.27 -5.40 3.00
C ALA A 10 -12.57 -3.99 2.53
N LYS A 11 -12.92 -3.13 3.47
CA LYS A 11 -13.10 -1.69 3.21
C LYS A 11 -11.79 -0.93 3.32
N LEU A 12 -10.82 -1.49 4.04
CA LEU A 12 -9.48 -0.94 4.22
C LEU A 12 -8.56 -2.07 4.65
N ALA A 13 -7.26 -1.83 4.57
CA ALA A 13 -6.27 -2.82 4.98
C ALA A 13 -5.30 -2.23 5.98
N TYR A 14 -4.93 -3.02 6.97
CA TYR A 14 -3.79 -2.73 7.85
C TYR A 14 -2.74 -3.79 7.60
N VAL A 15 -1.54 -3.34 7.23
CA VAL A 15 -0.41 -4.24 6.95
C VAL A 15 0.51 -4.25 8.16
N GLY A 16 0.62 -5.40 8.81
CA GLY A 16 1.40 -5.56 10.03
C GLY A 16 2.91 -5.55 9.78
N GLY A 17 3.68 -5.58 10.88
CA GLY A 17 5.12 -5.62 10.84
C GLY A 17 5.81 -4.27 10.80
N GLY A 18 5.07 -3.19 10.51
CA GLY A 18 5.62 -1.85 10.35
C GLY A 18 5.94 -1.12 11.65
N PHE A 19 5.58 -1.67 12.80
CA PHE A 19 5.94 -1.09 14.09
C PHE A 19 7.20 -1.72 14.70
N ASN A 20 7.70 -2.79 14.10
CA ASN A 20 8.90 -3.47 14.55
C ASN A 20 10.00 -3.30 13.51
N PRO A 21 11.10 -2.57 13.83
CA PRO A 21 12.17 -2.32 12.87
C PRO A 21 12.85 -3.60 12.37
N ARG A 22 12.76 -4.69 13.15
CA ARG A 22 13.36 -5.97 12.78
C ARG A 22 12.72 -6.56 11.52
N PHE A 23 11.41 -6.36 11.33
CA PHE A 23 10.69 -6.95 10.21
C PHE A 23 10.64 -6.05 8.98
N GLY A 24 10.86 -4.74 9.12
CA GLY A 24 10.90 -3.81 8.00
C GLY A 24 9.60 -3.66 7.21
N GLY A 25 8.48 -4.11 7.77
CA GLY A 25 7.17 -4.03 7.13
C GLY A 25 6.89 -5.17 6.16
N GLN A 26 5.68 -5.19 5.63
CA GLN A 26 5.22 -6.17 4.64
C GLN A 26 4.78 -5.46 3.37
N ASN A 27 4.55 -6.22 2.30
CA ASN A 27 4.17 -5.66 1.01
C ASN A 27 2.83 -4.92 1.10
N ILE A 28 2.86 -3.61 0.84
CA ILE A 28 1.69 -2.74 0.90
C ILE A 28 1.01 -2.54 -0.46
N LEU A 29 1.66 -2.91 -1.55
CA LEU A 29 1.08 -2.79 -2.88
C LEU A 29 0.01 -3.84 -3.13
N GLU A 30 0.12 -5.00 -2.51
CA GLU A 30 -0.85 -6.07 -2.68
C GLU A 30 -2.26 -5.65 -2.27
N PRO A 31 -2.49 -5.16 -1.01
CA PRO A 31 -3.82 -4.68 -0.66
C PRO A 31 -4.23 -3.41 -1.41
N ALA A 32 -3.28 -2.55 -1.76
CA ALA A 32 -3.57 -1.33 -2.49
C ALA A 32 -4.23 -1.60 -3.84
N ALA A 33 -3.91 -2.74 -4.47
CA ALA A 33 -4.49 -3.12 -5.75
C ALA A 33 -6.00 -3.37 -5.68
N PHE A 34 -6.55 -3.57 -4.49
CA PHE A 34 -7.98 -3.83 -4.30
C PHE A 34 -8.82 -2.56 -4.12
N ASN A 35 -8.27 -1.40 -4.42
CA ASN A 35 -9.00 -0.12 -4.36
C ASN A 35 -9.46 0.24 -2.95
N ILE A 36 -8.63 -0.06 -1.96
CA ILE A 36 -8.88 0.23 -0.55
C ILE A 36 -7.70 1.00 0.06
N PRO A 37 -7.94 1.85 1.08
CA PRO A 37 -6.84 2.52 1.78
C PRO A 37 -5.96 1.50 2.48
N VAL A 38 -4.67 1.80 2.54
CA VAL A 38 -3.69 0.91 3.18
C VAL A 38 -3.03 1.66 4.33
N LEU A 39 -3.17 1.10 5.53
CA LEU A 39 -2.55 1.63 6.74
C LEU A 39 -1.34 0.77 7.09
N PHE A 40 -0.26 1.39 7.49
CA PHE A 40 0.98 0.67 7.84
C PHE A 40 1.79 1.47 8.85
N GLY A 41 2.73 0.79 9.52
CA GLY A 41 3.58 1.41 10.53
C GLY A 41 4.74 2.21 9.91
N ARG A 42 5.57 2.78 10.79
CA ARG A 42 6.66 3.66 10.37
C ARG A 42 7.90 2.92 9.84
N HIS A 43 8.07 1.65 10.17
CA HIS A 43 9.24 0.87 9.76
C HIS A 43 8.92 0.08 8.48
N MET A 44 9.17 0.70 7.34
CA MET A 44 8.90 0.13 6.03
C MET A 44 10.18 -0.05 5.22
N ASN A 45 11.26 -0.51 5.88
CA ASN A 45 12.59 -0.60 5.28
C ASN A 45 12.63 -1.42 3.99
N ASN A 46 11.80 -2.46 3.89
CA ASN A 46 11.75 -3.32 2.71
C ASN A 46 10.89 -2.72 1.58
N PHE A 47 10.12 -1.67 1.87
CA PHE A 47 9.15 -1.10 0.94
C PHE A 47 9.10 0.43 1.04
N GLU A 48 10.26 1.06 1.21
CA GLU A 48 10.33 2.53 1.40
C GLU A 48 9.77 3.29 0.19
N ASP A 49 10.14 2.88 -1.01
CA ASP A 49 9.70 3.55 -2.23
C ASP A 49 8.20 3.40 -2.42
N GLU A 50 7.67 2.20 -2.20
CA GLU A 50 6.25 1.91 -2.31
C GLU A 50 5.45 2.68 -1.26
N ALA A 51 5.96 2.74 -0.02
CA ALA A 51 5.31 3.51 1.05
C ALA A 51 5.23 4.99 0.68
N LYS A 52 6.32 5.55 0.17
CA LYS A 52 6.35 6.95 -0.23
C LYS A 52 5.35 7.24 -1.35
N LEU A 53 5.29 6.37 -2.35
CA LEU A 53 4.34 6.53 -3.46
C LEU A 53 2.90 6.51 -2.97
N LEU A 54 2.56 5.59 -2.08
CA LEU A 54 1.21 5.50 -1.53
C LEU A 54 0.87 6.70 -0.65
N ILE A 55 1.80 7.15 0.19
CA ILE A 55 1.59 8.32 1.04
C ILE A 55 1.37 9.57 0.18
N ASP A 56 2.23 9.79 -0.80
CA ASP A 56 2.15 10.97 -1.66
C ASP A 56 0.86 11.01 -2.48
N SER A 57 0.34 9.86 -2.88
CA SER A 57 -0.92 9.78 -3.63
C SER A 57 -2.16 9.95 -2.76
N GLY A 58 -2.03 9.73 -1.46
CA GLY A 58 -3.16 9.73 -0.53
C GLY A 58 -3.78 8.36 -0.29
N GLY A 59 -3.25 7.31 -0.91
CA GLY A 59 -3.75 5.94 -0.75
C GLY A 59 -3.15 5.18 0.42
N GLY A 60 -2.01 5.65 0.94
CA GLY A 60 -1.34 5.05 2.07
C GLY A 60 -1.32 5.97 3.27
N ILE A 61 -1.62 5.43 4.43
CA ILE A 61 -1.62 6.17 5.68
C ILE A 61 -0.58 5.55 6.60
N GLN A 62 0.50 6.26 6.84
CA GLN A 62 1.57 5.79 7.71
C GLN A 62 1.30 6.21 9.15
N LEU A 63 1.32 5.24 10.04
CA LEU A 63 1.12 5.46 11.47
C LEU A 63 2.48 5.51 12.16
N GLN A 64 2.67 6.49 13.02
CA GLN A 64 3.92 6.62 13.77
C GLN A 64 3.93 5.77 15.02
N LYS A 65 2.76 5.52 15.61
CA LYS A 65 2.58 4.72 16.82
C LYS A 65 1.38 3.81 16.68
N GLU A 66 1.42 2.67 17.35
CA GLU A 66 0.30 1.72 17.34
C GLU A 66 -1.00 2.33 17.84
N GLU A 67 -0.91 3.28 18.78
CA GLU A 67 -2.08 3.94 19.36
C GLU A 67 -2.88 4.73 18.33
N GLU A 68 -2.27 5.09 17.20
CA GLU A 68 -2.95 5.80 16.13
C GLU A 68 -3.84 4.87 15.29
N LEU A 69 -3.65 3.56 15.39
CA LEU A 69 -4.34 2.60 14.54
C LEU A 69 -5.86 2.66 14.69
N TYR A 70 -6.34 2.58 15.93
CA TYR A 70 -7.78 2.54 16.18
C TYR A 70 -8.51 3.81 15.69
N PRO A 71 -8.03 5.03 16.01
CA PRO A 71 -8.68 6.24 15.49
C PRO A 71 -8.73 6.30 13.96
N LYS A 72 -7.66 5.86 13.29
CA LYS A 72 -7.62 5.86 11.82
C LYS A 72 -8.53 4.82 11.22
N LEU A 73 -8.57 3.61 11.80
CA LEU A 73 -9.52 2.59 11.35
C LEU A 73 -10.95 3.09 11.48
N LYS A 74 -11.28 3.68 12.62
CA LYS A 74 -12.61 4.21 12.88
C LYS A 74 -12.98 5.30 11.85
N HIS A 75 -12.04 6.21 11.57
CA HIS A 75 -12.27 7.27 10.60
C HIS A 75 -12.64 6.70 9.23
N PHE A 76 -11.86 5.76 8.71
CA PHE A 76 -12.10 5.22 7.37
C PHE A 76 -13.31 4.29 7.32
N ILE A 77 -13.67 3.65 8.42
CA ILE A 77 -14.90 2.85 8.48
C ILE A 77 -16.12 3.76 8.40
N LEU A 78 -16.10 4.89 9.12
CA LEU A 78 -17.23 5.80 9.20
C LEU A 78 -17.32 6.76 8.00
N SER A 79 -16.21 7.11 7.40
CA SER A 79 -16.20 8.05 6.26
C SER A 79 -16.02 7.30 4.95
N SER A 80 -17.12 6.94 4.30
CA SER A 80 -17.06 6.26 3.01
C SER A 80 -16.43 7.14 1.93
N LYS A 81 -16.65 8.46 2.00
CA LYS A 81 -16.06 9.41 1.04
C LYS A 81 -14.53 9.39 1.08
N ASP A 82 -13.96 9.53 2.28
CA ASP A 82 -12.51 9.52 2.44
C ASP A 82 -11.91 8.16 2.13
N ARG A 83 -12.62 7.10 2.53
CA ARG A 83 -12.20 5.73 2.25
C ARG A 83 -12.14 5.46 0.75
N GLN A 84 -13.17 5.84 0.01
CA GLN A 84 -13.20 5.63 -1.44
C GLN A 84 -12.14 6.46 -2.16
N LYS A 85 -11.94 7.69 -1.72
CA LYS A 85 -10.92 8.57 -2.31
C LYS A 85 -9.52 7.97 -2.11
N ALA A 86 -9.21 7.54 -0.89
CA ALA A 86 -7.92 6.93 -0.58
C ALA A 86 -7.75 5.60 -1.32
N GLY A 87 -8.80 4.80 -1.39
CA GLY A 87 -8.76 3.52 -2.11
C GLY A 87 -8.46 3.69 -3.60
N ARG A 88 -9.09 4.65 -4.25
CA ARG A 88 -8.81 4.95 -5.65
C ARG A 88 -7.38 5.40 -5.86
N ALA A 89 -6.87 6.24 -4.96
CA ALA A 89 -5.49 6.69 -5.02
C ALA A 89 -4.51 5.53 -4.86
N ALA A 90 -4.81 4.59 -3.96
CA ALA A 90 -3.99 3.41 -3.75
C ALA A 90 -3.94 2.53 -5.00
N ALA A 91 -5.09 2.24 -5.60
CA ALA A 91 -5.16 1.42 -6.81
C ALA A 91 -4.45 2.08 -7.99
N GLU A 92 -4.60 3.38 -8.13
CA GLU A 92 -3.92 4.16 -9.18
C GLU A 92 -2.41 4.08 -9.03
N THR A 93 -1.90 4.16 -7.80
CA THR A 93 -0.48 4.05 -7.51
C THR A 93 0.07 2.70 -7.96
N VAL A 94 -0.66 1.61 -7.67
CA VAL A 94 -0.27 0.27 -8.07
C VAL A 94 -0.23 0.16 -9.60
N ARG A 95 -1.24 0.68 -10.26
CA ARG A 95 -1.32 0.64 -11.73
C ARG A 95 -0.14 1.34 -12.38
N LYS A 96 0.21 2.53 -11.90
CA LYS A 96 1.36 3.29 -12.40
C LYS A 96 2.67 2.57 -12.13
N ASN A 97 2.82 1.99 -10.95
CA ASN A 97 4.03 1.27 -10.57
C ASN A 97 4.23 0.02 -11.45
N ARG A 98 3.15 -0.71 -11.73
CA ARG A 98 3.21 -1.87 -12.63
C ARG A 98 3.59 -1.46 -14.05
N GLY A 99 3.04 -0.36 -14.54
CA GLY A 99 3.39 0.15 -15.86
C GLY A 99 4.87 0.48 -15.99
N ALA A 100 5.44 1.11 -14.96
CA ALA A 100 6.86 1.42 -14.94
C ALA A 100 7.72 0.16 -14.93
N ALA A 101 7.34 -0.84 -14.12
CA ALA A 101 8.07 -2.10 -14.04
C ALA A 101 8.06 -2.85 -15.38
N LEU A 102 6.90 -2.89 -16.05
CA LEU A 102 6.77 -3.53 -17.35
C LEU A 102 7.63 -2.86 -18.41
N ARG A 103 7.69 -1.52 -18.41
CA ARG A 103 8.54 -0.79 -19.35
C ARG A 103 10.02 -1.09 -19.11
N ASN A 104 10.44 -1.18 -17.88
CA ASN A 104 11.82 -1.50 -17.53
C ASN A 104 12.22 -2.90 -18.00
N ILE A 105 11.33 -3.87 -17.79
CA ILE A 105 11.55 -5.25 -18.24
C ILE A 105 11.69 -5.30 -19.77
N LYS A 106 10.83 -4.60 -20.48
CA LYS A 106 10.87 -4.56 -21.93
C LYS A 106 12.18 -3.98 -22.44
N ILE A 107 12.67 -2.91 -21.85
CA ILE A 107 13.95 -2.30 -22.21
C ILE A 107 15.10 -3.29 -22.01
N ILE A 108 15.11 -4.02 -20.91
CA ILE A 108 16.14 -5.02 -20.63
C ILE A 108 16.11 -6.15 -21.66
N GLU A 109 14.94 -6.64 -22.02
CA GLU A 109 14.78 -7.68 -23.03
C GLU A 109 15.29 -7.23 -24.40
N GLU A 110 14.96 -6.02 -24.81
CA GLU A 110 15.44 -5.46 -26.08
C GLU A 110 16.95 -5.34 -26.09
N THR A 111 17.57 -4.96 -24.97
CA THR A 111 19.01 -4.86 -24.86
C THR A 111 19.68 -6.23 -24.97
N HIS A 112 19.07 -7.26 -24.38
CA HIS A 112 19.63 -8.61 -24.43
C HIS A 112 19.42 -9.31 -25.77
N SER A 113 18.38 -8.97 -26.50
CA SER A 113 18.11 -9.59 -27.78
C SER A 113 18.92 -8.97 -28.94
N ALA A 114 19.57 -7.87 -28.68
CA ALA A 114 20.44 -7.26 -29.66
C ALA A 114 21.82 -7.89 -29.68
#